data_fe147ff0cbdbf6e03de47379677239e0
#
_entry.id   fe147ff0cbdbf6e03de47379677239e0
#
_cell.length_a   1.000
_cell.length_b   1.000
_cell.length_c   1.000
_cell.angle_alpha   90.00
_cell.angle_beta   90.00
_cell.angle_gamma   90.00
#
_symmetry.space_group_name_H-M   'P 1'
#
loop_
_entity.id
_entity.type
_entity.pdbx_description
1 polymer ?
#
loop_
_entity_poly.entity_id
_entity_poly.type
_entity_poly.pdbx_seq_one_letter_code
_entity_poly.pdbx_strand_id
1 'polypeptide(L)'
;AGKTGTTNDSKDLWFFGLTPRYVVGVYVGYDTPKKIGYRETGSSVALPIFKSIIENYLLNNKNLNEKFIVPSDLIIKKVDKDSGMISDGQNSIIDYFTKEQLEILDNINRIKSIGGIN
;
A
#
# COMPACT_ATOMS: atom_id res chain seq x y z
N ALA A 1 -2.15 5.78 -0.12
CA ALA A 1 -2.33 4.32 -0.08
C ALA A 1 -3.75 3.97 0.35
N GLY A 2 -4.25 2.78 0.00
CA GLY A 2 -5.57 2.34 0.44
C GLY A 2 -5.81 0.85 0.28
N LYS A 3 -6.81 0.35 1.03
CA LYS A 3 -7.18 -1.07 1.01
C LYS A 3 -8.69 -1.22 1.08
N THR A 4 -9.23 -2.07 0.22
CA THR A 4 -10.63 -2.49 0.26
C THR A 4 -10.83 -3.66 1.22
N GLY A 5 -12.01 -3.76 1.79
CA GLY A 5 -12.53 -4.94 2.48
C GLY A 5 -13.91 -5.28 1.95
N THR A 6 -14.16 -6.54 1.69
CA THR A 6 -15.46 -7.04 1.25
C THR A 6 -15.72 -8.35 1.96
N THR A 7 -16.82 -8.44 2.71
CA THR A 7 -17.22 -9.71 3.34
C THR A 7 -17.84 -10.65 2.31
N ASN A 8 -17.93 -11.92 2.67
CA ASN A 8 -18.63 -12.92 1.86
C ASN A 8 -20.06 -12.43 1.56
N ASP A 9 -20.51 -12.67 0.33
CA ASP A 9 -21.82 -12.21 -0.17
C ASP A 9 -21.98 -10.68 -0.25
N SER A 10 -20.90 -9.88 -0.17
CA SER A 10 -20.97 -8.40 -0.27
C SER A 10 -21.98 -7.78 0.70
N LYS A 11 -21.98 -8.24 1.97
CA LYS A 11 -22.86 -7.70 3.01
C LYS A 11 -22.28 -6.47 3.67
N ASP A 12 -20.94 -6.42 3.80
CA ASP A 12 -20.19 -5.30 4.35
C ASP A 12 -19.07 -4.93 3.40
N LEU A 13 -19.03 -3.68 3.03
CA LEU A 13 -18.06 -3.12 2.11
C LEU A 13 -17.25 -2.05 2.83
N TRP A 14 -15.92 -2.19 2.79
CA TRP A 14 -14.99 -1.27 3.41
C TRP A 14 -14.01 -0.69 2.42
N PHE A 15 -13.61 0.54 2.66
CA PHE A 15 -12.40 1.11 2.11
C PHE A 15 -11.69 1.94 3.17
N PHE A 16 -10.42 1.63 3.42
CA PHE A 16 -9.52 2.46 4.21
C PHE A 16 -8.52 3.12 3.28
N GLY A 17 -8.40 4.44 3.39
CA GLY A 17 -7.42 5.20 2.64
C GLY A 17 -6.56 6.07 3.55
N LEU A 18 -5.30 6.22 3.16
CA LEU A 18 -4.29 6.98 3.87
C LEU A 18 -3.72 8.05 2.97
N THR A 19 -3.68 9.26 3.49
CA THR A 19 -2.93 10.38 2.94
C THR A 19 -1.83 10.76 3.94
N PRO A 20 -0.89 11.67 3.60
CA PRO A 20 0.07 12.16 4.58
C PRO A 20 -0.54 12.81 5.83
N ARG A 21 -1.79 13.26 5.74
CA ARG A 21 -2.50 13.97 6.83
C ARG A 21 -3.66 13.22 7.43
N TYR A 22 -4.32 12.36 6.64
CA TYR A 22 -5.59 11.78 7.04
C TYR A 22 -5.61 10.27 6.85
N VAL A 23 -6.26 9.61 7.78
CA VAL A 23 -6.71 8.22 7.63
C VAL A 23 -8.23 8.27 7.61
N VAL A 24 -8.83 7.76 6.55
CA VAL A 24 -10.29 7.76 6.39
C VAL A 24 -10.75 6.33 6.13
N GLY A 25 -11.68 5.87 6.94
CA GLY A 25 -12.39 4.59 6.76
C GLY A 25 -13.82 4.85 6.29
N VAL A 26 -14.25 4.14 5.27
CA VAL A 26 -15.63 4.13 4.78
C VAL A 26 -16.19 2.75 4.94
N TYR A 27 -17.33 2.66 5.60
CA TYR A 27 -18.12 1.45 5.75
C TYR A 27 -19.47 1.63 5.09
N VAL A 28 -19.91 0.62 4.36
CA VAL A 28 -21.25 0.53 3.79
C VAL A 28 -21.83 -0.84 4.12
N GLY A 29 -22.95 -0.86 4.78
CA GLY A 29 -23.63 -2.07 5.21
C GLY A 29 -25.06 -1.76 5.67
N TYR A 30 -25.79 -2.81 6.00
CA TYR A 30 -27.12 -2.72 6.60
C TYR A 30 -27.08 -3.16 8.07
N ASP A 31 -27.87 -2.55 8.94
CA ASP A 31 -28.00 -2.96 10.35
C ASP A 31 -28.35 -4.44 10.51
N THR A 32 -29.24 -4.94 9.66
CA THR A 32 -29.45 -6.38 9.50
C THR A 32 -28.69 -6.84 8.26
N PRO A 33 -27.63 -7.66 8.41
CA PRO A 33 -26.75 -8.02 7.32
C PRO A 33 -27.47 -8.65 6.14
N LYS A 34 -27.47 -7.97 5.02
CA LYS A 34 -28.00 -8.44 3.72
C LYS A 34 -27.11 -7.96 2.59
N LYS A 35 -27.18 -8.62 1.46
CA LYS A 35 -26.41 -8.30 0.27
C LYS A 35 -26.69 -6.86 -0.20
N ILE A 36 -25.62 -6.05 -0.38
CA ILE A 36 -25.73 -4.64 -0.79
C ILE A 36 -26.14 -4.54 -2.27
N GLY A 37 -25.64 -5.44 -3.11
CA GLY A 37 -25.96 -5.46 -4.53
C GLY A 37 -25.34 -6.65 -5.25
N TYR A 38 -25.55 -6.74 -6.55
CA TYR A 38 -24.98 -7.80 -7.37
C TYR A 38 -23.52 -7.44 -7.70
N ARG A 39 -22.56 -8.25 -7.22
CA ARG A 39 -21.11 -8.07 -7.40
C ARG A 39 -20.55 -6.74 -6.85
N GLU A 40 -21.24 -6.11 -5.90
CA GLU A 40 -20.70 -4.92 -5.26
C GLU A 40 -19.53 -5.26 -4.35
N THR A 41 -18.54 -4.37 -4.35
CA THR A 41 -17.28 -4.51 -3.62
C THR A 41 -16.90 -3.21 -2.91
N GLY A 42 -15.92 -3.27 -2.03
CA GLY A 42 -15.36 -2.05 -1.42
C GLY A 42 -14.84 -1.05 -2.47
N SER A 43 -14.36 -1.52 -3.63
CA SER A 43 -13.90 -0.64 -4.71
C SER A 43 -15.03 -0.01 -5.53
N SER A 44 -16.16 -0.69 -5.70
CA SER A 44 -17.28 -0.14 -6.48
C SER A 44 -18.14 0.83 -5.67
N VAL A 45 -18.22 0.66 -4.34
CA VAL A 45 -19.13 1.45 -3.48
C VAL A 45 -18.38 2.32 -2.48
N ALA A 46 -17.52 1.73 -1.64
CA ALA A 46 -16.88 2.48 -0.56
C ALA A 46 -15.74 3.41 -1.05
N LEU A 47 -14.97 3.02 -2.05
CA LEU A 47 -13.90 3.85 -2.63
C LEU A 47 -14.41 5.16 -3.25
N PRO A 48 -15.49 5.21 -4.04
CA PRO A 48 -16.03 6.49 -4.55
C PRO A 48 -16.45 7.46 -3.45
N ILE A 49 -17.00 6.95 -2.34
CA ILE A 49 -17.36 7.76 -1.17
C ILE A 49 -16.09 8.32 -0.52
N PHE A 50 -15.08 7.49 -0.29
CA PHE A 50 -13.78 7.93 0.19
C PHE A 50 -13.19 9.03 -0.69
N LYS A 51 -13.18 8.82 -2.01
CA LYS A 51 -12.66 9.80 -2.97
C LYS A 51 -13.38 11.14 -2.84
N SER A 52 -14.70 11.13 -2.78
CA SER A 52 -15.51 12.34 -2.59
C SER A 52 -15.20 13.08 -1.27
N ILE A 53 -15.00 12.33 -0.17
CA ILE A 53 -14.63 12.92 1.12
C ILE A 53 -13.27 13.62 1.02
N ILE A 54 -12.28 12.92 0.45
CA ILE A 54 -10.93 13.47 0.32
C ILE A 54 -10.94 14.72 -0.56
N GLU A 55 -11.52 14.64 -1.76
CA GLU A 55 -11.47 15.72 -2.75
C GLU A 55 -12.28 16.96 -2.34
N ASN A 56 -13.45 16.77 -1.74
CA ASN A 56 -14.36 17.88 -1.47
C ASN A 56 -14.21 18.49 -0.06
N TYR A 57 -13.72 17.73 0.91
CA TYR A 57 -13.75 18.16 2.31
C TYR A 57 -12.37 18.22 3.00
N LEU A 58 -11.43 17.34 2.63
CA LEU A 58 -10.18 17.20 3.38
C LEU A 58 -8.97 17.76 2.64
N LEU A 59 -8.93 17.69 1.32
CA LEU A 59 -7.84 18.23 0.50
C LEU A 59 -8.32 19.48 -0.24
N ASN A 60 -7.79 20.63 0.14
CA ASN A 60 -7.80 21.78 -0.76
C ASN A 60 -6.65 21.61 -1.78
N ASN A 61 -6.74 22.31 -2.92
CA ASN A 61 -5.82 22.18 -4.05
C ASN A 61 -4.30 22.32 -3.72
N LYS A 62 -3.96 22.85 -2.54
CA LYS A 62 -2.57 23.02 -2.09
C LYS A 62 -1.95 21.76 -1.50
N ASN A 63 -2.77 20.80 -1.05
CA ASN A 63 -2.33 19.62 -0.30
C ASN A 63 -2.29 18.33 -1.16
N LEU A 64 -2.70 18.40 -2.42
CA LEU A 64 -2.76 17.24 -3.32
C LEU A 64 -1.38 16.62 -3.62
N ASN A 65 -0.30 17.40 -3.50
CA ASN A 65 1.05 16.97 -3.81
C ASN A 65 1.90 16.61 -2.57
N GLU A 66 1.29 16.55 -1.40
CA GLU A 66 2.01 16.13 -0.19
C GLU A 66 2.44 14.67 -0.30
N LYS A 67 3.67 14.42 0.12
CA LYS A 67 4.25 13.08 0.17
C LYS A 67 4.34 12.62 1.62
N PHE A 68 4.28 11.31 1.82
CA PHE A 68 4.63 10.72 3.11
C PHE A 68 6.08 11.06 3.43
N ILE A 69 6.33 11.42 4.69
CA ILE A 69 7.68 11.67 5.18
C ILE A 69 8.37 10.32 5.33
N VAL A 70 9.51 10.18 4.67
CA VAL A 70 10.37 9.01 4.85
C VAL A 70 11.17 9.23 6.12
N PRO A 71 11.14 8.31 7.11
CA PRO A 71 12.00 8.40 8.29
C PRO A 71 13.47 8.49 7.91
N SER A 72 14.23 9.32 8.65
CA SER A 72 15.65 9.62 8.33
C SER A 72 16.61 8.45 8.57
N ASP A 73 16.17 7.45 9.30
CA ASP A 73 16.91 6.21 9.59
C ASP A 73 16.72 5.12 8.52
N LEU A 74 15.86 5.35 7.53
CA LEU A 74 15.68 4.45 6.41
C LEU A 74 16.66 4.77 5.26
N ILE A 75 17.21 3.73 4.70
CA ILE A 75 18.12 3.76 3.55
C ILE A 75 17.34 3.36 2.29
N ILE A 76 17.40 4.22 1.27
CA ILE A 76 16.71 3.97 0.01
C ILE A 76 17.62 3.17 -0.91
N LYS A 77 17.14 2.05 -1.43
CA LYS A 77 17.83 1.22 -2.42
C LYS A 77 16.90 0.84 -3.55
N LYS A 78 17.49 0.51 -4.69
CA LYS A 78 16.77 -0.19 -5.76
C LYS A 78 16.89 -1.68 -5.55
N VAL A 79 15.80 -2.40 -5.74
CA VAL A 79 15.73 -3.85 -5.63
C VAL A 79 15.06 -4.43 -6.86
N ASP A 80 15.52 -5.58 -7.29
CA ASP A 80 14.84 -6.34 -8.35
C ASP A 80 13.50 -6.86 -7.83
N LYS A 81 12.44 -6.69 -8.61
CA LYS A 81 11.05 -7.01 -8.21
C LYS A 81 10.82 -8.48 -7.90
N ASP A 82 11.53 -9.36 -8.59
CA ASP A 82 11.28 -10.79 -8.52
C ASP A 82 12.09 -11.44 -7.38
N SER A 83 13.35 -11.03 -7.24
CA SER A 83 14.25 -11.59 -6.24
C SER A 83 14.30 -10.82 -4.92
N GLY A 84 13.87 -9.56 -4.90
CA GLY A 84 14.01 -8.65 -3.75
C GLY A 84 15.46 -8.23 -3.46
N MET A 85 16.41 -8.58 -4.31
CA MET A 85 17.83 -8.29 -4.11
C MET A 85 18.21 -6.90 -4.62
N ILE A 86 19.21 -6.27 -4.01
CA ILE A 86 19.72 -4.96 -4.46
C ILE A 86 20.17 -5.08 -5.92
N SER A 87 19.63 -4.24 -6.78
CA SER A 87 19.89 -4.27 -8.23
C SER A 87 19.56 -2.91 -8.86
N ASP A 88 20.39 -2.47 -9.79
CA ASP A 88 20.13 -1.29 -10.63
C ASP A 88 19.57 -1.66 -12.02
N GLY A 89 19.15 -2.91 -12.22
CA GLY A 89 18.60 -3.42 -13.48
C GLY A 89 17.27 -2.77 -13.86
N GLN A 90 16.82 -3.03 -15.09
CA GLN A 90 15.57 -2.46 -15.62
C GLN A 90 14.30 -2.92 -14.87
N ASN A 91 14.35 -4.11 -14.23
CA ASN A 91 13.24 -4.65 -13.43
C ASN A 91 13.27 -4.20 -11.97
N SER A 92 13.98 -3.11 -11.65
CA SER A 92 14.12 -2.65 -10.26
C SER A 92 13.08 -1.63 -9.86
N ILE A 93 12.73 -1.66 -8.58
CA ILE A 93 11.90 -0.66 -7.88
C ILE A 93 12.68 -0.04 -6.73
N ILE A 94 12.23 1.13 -6.29
CA ILE A 94 12.74 1.76 -5.06
C ILE A 94 12.09 1.09 -3.86
N ASP A 95 12.89 0.73 -2.86
CA ASP A 95 12.45 0.20 -1.58
C ASP A 95 13.25 0.83 -0.42
N TYR A 96 12.76 0.67 0.81
CA TYR A 96 13.24 1.34 2.01
C TYR A 96 13.67 0.29 3.04
N PHE A 97 14.88 0.46 3.57
CA PHE A 97 15.50 -0.51 4.46
C PHE A 97 16.05 0.14 5.73
N THR A 98 15.97 -0.57 6.85
CA THR A 98 16.82 -0.27 8.00
C THR A 98 18.26 -0.76 7.74
N LYS A 99 19.22 -0.31 8.54
CA LYS A 99 20.62 -0.80 8.46
C LYS A 99 20.67 -2.32 8.65
N GLU A 100 19.93 -2.85 9.62
CA GLU A 100 19.89 -4.28 9.93
C GLU A 100 19.36 -5.10 8.74
N GLN A 101 18.30 -4.61 8.07
CA GLN A 101 17.77 -5.27 6.88
C GLN A 101 18.78 -5.31 5.73
N LEU A 102 19.56 -4.24 5.54
CA LEU A 102 20.63 -4.23 4.53
C LEU A 102 21.75 -5.20 4.84
N GLU A 103 22.19 -5.29 6.10
CA GLU A 103 23.19 -6.26 6.53
C GLU A 103 22.73 -7.72 6.27
N ILE A 104 21.45 -8.01 6.51
CA ILE A 104 20.88 -9.32 6.20
C ILE A 104 20.93 -9.58 4.69
N LEU A 105 20.50 -8.62 3.86
CA LEU A 105 20.53 -8.75 2.41
C LEU A 105 21.94 -8.92 1.86
N ASP A 106 22.90 -8.18 2.37
CA ASP A 106 24.30 -8.32 1.98
C ASP A 106 24.87 -9.69 2.35
N ASN A 107 24.53 -10.22 3.52
CA ASN A 107 24.92 -11.57 3.92
C ASN A 107 24.30 -12.64 3.01
N ILE A 108 23.02 -12.52 2.65
CA ILE A 108 22.36 -13.42 1.70
C ILE A 108 23.06 -13.39 0.33
N ASN A 109 23.39 -12.19 -0.17
CA ASN A 109 24.09 -12.02 -1.44
C ASN A 109 25.47 -12.71 -1.41
N ARG A 110 26.23 -12.53 -0.31
CA ARG A 110 27.53 -13.19 -0.14
C ARG A 110 27.41 -14.72 -0.13
N ILE A 111 26.42 -15.26 0.56
CA ILE A 111 26.19 -16.72 0.61
C ILE A 111 25.87 -17.25 -0.78
N LYS A 112 24.99 -16.59 -1.54
CA LYS A 112 24.65 -16.98 -2.92
C LYS A 112 25.85 -16.92 -3.86
N SER A 113 26.72 -15.91 -3.71
CA SER A 113 27.93 -15.77 -4.56
C SER A 113 28.98 -16.84 -4.26
N ILE A 114 29.08 -17.34 -3.02
CA ILE A 114 30.01 -18.40 -2.61
C ILE A 114 29.46 -19.78 -2.93
N GLY A 115 28.13 -19.97 -2.85
CA GLY A 115 27.49 -21.27 -2.99
C GLY A 115 27.29 -21.76 -4.43
N GLY A 116 27.56 -20.96 -5.46
CA GLY A 116 27.41 -21.37 -6.87
C GLY A 116 26.00 -21.86 -7.25
N ILE A 117 24.99 -21.49 -6.50
CA ILE A 117 23.59 -21.88 -6.76
C ILE A 117 23.00 -20.81 -7.71
N ASN A 118 22.93 -21.19 -9.00
CA ASN A 118 22.18 -20.48 -10.02
C ASN A 118 20.68 -20.63 -9.78
#